data_34298af82f0c6f78360314bb9c569151
#
_entry.id   34298af82f0c6f78360314bb9c569151
#
_cell.length_a   1.000
_cell.length_b   1.000
_cell.length_c   1.000
_cell.angle_alpha   90.00
_cell.angle_beta   90.00
_cell.angle_gamma   90.00
#
_symmetry.space_group_name_H-M   'P 1'
#
loop_
_entity.id
_entity.type
_entity.pdbx_description
1 polymer ?
#
loop_
_entity_poly.entity_id
_entity_poly.type
_entity_poly.pdbx_seq_one_letter_code
_entity_poly.pdbx_strand_id
1 'polypeptide(L)'
;AIFIIIVFTFKSVTLPVVLVSVIELAIMINLGISYFTGTELPFIASVVIGTIQLGATVDYAILMTTRYQHERNSGKDKKEAVGIALGTSVKSIITSALGFFAATVGVAVYSDIGMISSLCMLLARGALISMVVVITVLPSMFMLFDKIICKTSAGFKVGKNQTGHKQELNMTTT
;
A
#
# COMPACT_ATOMS: atom_id res chain seq x y z
N ALA A 1 10.64 4.46 11.91
CA ALA A 1 9.36 4.79 12.53
C ALA A 1 8.21 4.03 11.87
N ILE A 2 7.97 4.15 10.56
CA ILE A 2 6.83 3.55 9.82
C ILE A 2 6.77 2.02 9.99
N PHE A 3 7.89 1.31 9.83
CA PHE A 3 7.95 -0.14 10.01
C PHE A 3 7.42 -0.59 11.38
N ILE A 4 7.80 0.11 12.45
CA ILE A 4 7.38 -0.19 13.83
C ILE A 4 5.86 0.03 13.97
N ILE A 5 5.34 1.11 13.42
CA ILE A 5 3.90 1.42 13.48
C ILE A 5 3.09 0.32 12.77
N ILE A 6 3.52 -0.11 11.58
CA ILE A 6 2.82 -1.15 10.82
C ILE A 6 2.91 -2.50 11.54
N VAL A 7 4.08 -2.86 12.14
CA VAL A 7 4.22 -4.08 12.96
C VAL A 7 3.23 -4.06 14.13
N PHE A 8 3.13 -2.94 14.83
CA PHE A 8 2.21 -2.79 15.96
C PHE A 8 0.73 -2.89 15.52
N THR A 9 0.39 -2.25 14.40
CA THR A 9 -0.99 -2.21 13.86
C THR A 9 -1.47 -3.60 13.44
N PHE A 10 -0.64 -4.35 12.73
CA PHE A 10 -1.05 -5.65 12.15
C PHE A 10 -0.58 -6.86 12.96
N LYS A 11 0.21 -6.65 14.03
CA LYS A 11 0.81 -7.73 14.86
C LYS A 11 1.46 -8.82 14.00
N SER A 12 2.14 -8.41 12.94
CA SER A 12 2.78 -9.26 11.93
C SER A 12 4.08 -8.61 11.47
N VAL A 13 5.10 -9.39 11.25
CA VAL A 13 6.38 -8.91 10.70
C VAL A 13 6.37 -8.98 9.17
N THR A 14 5.64 -9.93 8.60
CA THR A 14 5.60 -10.14 7.14
C THR A 14 4.87 -9.02 6.41
N LEU A 15 3.75 -8.53 6.94
CA LEU A 15 2.99 -7.44 6.33
C LEU A 15 3.81 -6.15 6.17
N PRO A 16 4.51 -5.65 7.22
CA PRO A 16 5.37 -4.47 7.07
C PRO A 16 6.45 -4.63 6.01
N VAL A 17 7.07 -5.80 5.92
CA VAL A 17 8.11 -6.07 4.91
C VAL A 17 7.52 -5.94 3.49
N VAL A 18 6.39 -6.57 3.24
CA VAL A 18 5.71 -6.50 1.94
C VAL A 18 5.29 -5.07 1.62
N LEU A 19 4.67 -4.36 2.57
CA LEU A 19 4.21 -2.99 2.38
C LEU A 19 5.35 -2.03 2.08
N VAL A 20 6.42 -2.07 2.89
CA VAL A 20 7.60 -1.22 2.69
C VAL A 20 8.26 -1.53 1.35
N SER A 21 8.39 -2.80 0.95
CA SER A 21 8.95 -3.17 -0.36
C SER A 21 8.15 -2.59 -1.54
N VAL A 22 6.82 -2.59 -1.47
CA VAL A 22 5.96 -2.00 -2.51
C VAL A 22 6.12 -0.47 -2.56
N ILE A 23 6.24 0.17 -1.40
CA ILE A 23 6.43 1.62 -1.30
C ILE A 23 7.79 2.03 -1.84
N GLU A 24 8.86 1.33 -1.45
CA GLU A 24 10.21 1.58 -1.98
C GLU A 24 10.29 1.39 -3.49
N LEU A 25 9.59 0.38 -4.03
CA LEU A 25 9.47 0.19 -5.48
C LEU A 25 8.85 1.42 -6.16
N ALA A 26 7.78 1.97 -5.61
CA ALA A 26 7.14 3.17 -6.15
C ALA A 26 8.07 4.40 -6.13
N ILE A 27 8.84 4.57 -5.05
CA ILE A 27 9.82 5.65 -4.90
C ILE A 27 10.95 5.47 -5.92
N MET A 28 11.48 4.26 -6.06
CA MET A 28 12.54 3.96 -7.03
C MET A 28 12.10 4.23 -8.47
N ILE A 29 10.87 3.87 -8.83
CA ILE A 29 10.31 4.17 -10.15
C ILE A 29 10.23 5.69 -10.36
N ASN A 30 9.73 6.44 -9.37
CA ASN A 30 9.62 7.90 -9.47
C ASN A 30 10.99 8.58 -9.63
N LEU A 31 11.97 8.20 -8.84
CA LEU A 31 13.33 8.73 -8.94
C LEU A 31 14.04 8.28 -10.23
N GLY A 32 13.82 7.04 -10.67
CA GLY A 32 14.35 6.53 -11.92
C GLY A 32 13.87 7.31 -13.13
N ILE A 33 12.58 7.65 -13.20
CA ILE A 33 12.04 8.51 -14.27
C ILE A 33 12.70 9.88 -14.25
N SER A 34 12.99 10.44 -13.06
CA SER A 34 13.69 11.74 -12.95
C SER A 34 15.09 11.68 -13.54
N TYR A 35 15.79 10.59 -13.34
CA TYR A 35 17.12 10.36 -13.94
C TYR A 35 17.05 10.34 -15.47
N PHE A 36 16.09 9.62 -16.05
CA PHE A 36 15.92 9.55 -17.51
C PHE A 36 15.48 10.86 -18.14
N THR A 37 14.73 11.70 -17.42
CA THR A 37 14.30 13.02 -17.90
C THR A 37 15.37 14.10 -17.76
N GLY A 38 16.56 13.77 -17.22
CA GLY A 38 17.65 14.72 -17.04
C GLY A 38 17.32 15.87 -16.09
N THR A 39 16.37 15.68 -15.19
CA THR A 39 16.00 16.71 -14.21
C THR A 39 17.07 16.77 -13.13
N GLU A 40 17.81 17.87 -13.07
CA GLU A 40 18.79 18.10 -12.01
C GLU A 40 18.07 18.20 -10.65
N LEU A 41 18.22 17.17 -9.82
CA LEU A 41 17.64 17.12 -8.49
C LEU A 41 18.68 17.61 -7.48
N PRO A 42 18.41 18.69 -6.73
CA PRO A 42 19.20 19.01 -5.55
C PRO A 42 19.23 17.82 -4.61
N PHE A 43 20.35 17.54 -3.95
CA PHE A 43 20.49 16.41 -3.03
C PHE A 43 19.36 16.34 -1.96
N ILE A 44 18.96 17.50 -1.45
CA ILE A 44 17.87 17.63 -0.48
C ILE A 44 16.53 17.18 -1.08
N ALA A 45 16.31 17.40 -2.38
CA ALA A 45 15.06 17.06 -3.05
C ALA A 45 14.76 15.55 -3.02
N SER A 46 15.75 14.70 -3.26
CA SER A 46 15.57 13.24 -3.23
C SER A 46 15.15 12.73 -1.86
N VAL A 47 15.73 13.27 -0.78
CA VAL A 47 15.37 12.91 0.60
C VAL A 47 13.95 13.37 0.94
N VAL A 48 13.61 14.61 0.59
CA VAL A 48 12.28 15.19 0.85
C VAL A 48 11.21 14.43 0.07
N ILE A 49 11.43 14.17 -1.22
CA ILE A 49 10.49 13.43 -2.08
C ILE A 49 10.27 12.02 -1.53
N GLY A 50 11.36 11.30 -1.21
CA GLY A 50 11.27 9.95 -0.64
C GLY A 50 10.47 9.92 0.65
N THR A 51 10.71 10.86 1.56
CA THR A 51 10.01 10.92 2.86
C THR A 51 8.54 11.25 2.72
N ILE A 52 8.18 12.25 1.90
CA ILE A 52 6.78 12.67 1.70
C ILE A 52 6.01 11.59 0.93
N GLN A 53 6.61 11.04 -0.13
CA GLN A 53 6.00 9.97 -0.91
C GLN A 53 5.80 8.70 -0.07
N LEU A 54 6.77 8.35 0.78
CA LEU A 54 6.65 7.25 1.72
C LEU A 54 5.44 7.44 2.64
N GLY A 55 5.29 8.64 3.24
CA GLY A 55 4.17 8.95 4.13
C GLY A 55 2.82 8.84 3.43
N ALA A 56 2.66 9.45 2.27
CA ALA A 56 1.42 9.41 1.50
C ALA A 56 1.04 8.01 0.99
N THR A 57 2.05 7.19 0.61
CA THR A 57 1.80 5.85 0.06
C THR A 57 1.47 4.82 1.14
N VAL A 58 2.01 4.99 2.35
CA VAL A 58 1.72 4.10 3.50
C VAL A 58 0.23 4.06 3.79
N ASP A 59 -0.47 5.18 3.74
CA ASP A 59 -1.91 5.24 4.03
C ASP A 59 -2.72 4.41 3.03
N TYR A 60 -2.37 4.44 1.75
CA TYR A 60 -3.02 3.61 0.73
C TYR A 60 -2.80 2.12 0.97
N ALA A 61 -1.57 1.77 1.32
CA ALA A 61 -1.19 0.39 1.60
C ALA A 61 -1.85 -0.14 2.87
N ILE A 62 -1.91 0.64 3.96
CA ILE A 62 -2.60 0.28 5.20
C ILE A 62 -4.10 0.11 4.96
N LEU A 63 -4.74 1.05 4.25
CA LEU A 63 -6.17 0.99 3.96
C LEU A 63 -6.53 -0.32 3.25
N MET A 64 -5.81 -0.67 2.20
CA MET A 64 -6.06 -1.88 1.43
C MET A 64 -5.76 -3.14 2.24
N THR A 65 -4.69 -3.16 3.03
CA THR A 65 -4.32 -4.29 3.89
C THR A 65 -5.36 -4.52 4.98
N THR A 66 -5.86 -3.47 5.61
CA THR A 66 -6.91 -3.58 6.64
C THR A 66 -8.20 -4.16 6.06
N ARG A 67 -8.59 -3.72 4.85
CA ARG A 67 -9.74 -4.28 4.13
C ARG A 67 -9.54 -5.75 3.81
N TYR A 68 -8.38 -6.10 3.26
CA TYR A 68 -8.03 -7.48 2.97
C TYR A 68 -8.08 -8.36 4.24
N GLN A 69 -7.49 -7.91 5.34
CA GLN A 69 -7.52 -8.62 6.62
C GLN A 69 -8.94 -8.82 7.13
N HIS A 70 -9.80 -7.80 7.03
CA HIS A 70 -11.20 -7.88 7.44
C HIS A 70 -11.95 -8.97 6.65
N GLU A 71 -11.82 -8.98 5.32
CA GLU A 71 -12.50 -9.95 4.46
C GLU A 71 -11.97 -11.38 4.67
N ARG A 72 -10.67 -11.55 4.90
CA ARG A 72 -10.09 -12.85 5.23
C ARG A 72 -10.55 -13.38 6.59
N ASN A 73 -10.69 -12.51 7.58
CA ASN A 73 -11.22 -12.89 8.90
C ASN A 73 -12.71 -13.23 8.86
N SER A 74 -13.44 -12.74 7.88
CA SER A 74 -14.84 -13.11 7.61
C SER A 74 -14.98 -14.48 6.91
N GLY A 75 -13.87 -15.21 6.70
CA GLY A 75 -13.87 -16.57 6.15
C GLY A 75 -13.90 -16.65 4.62
N LYS A 76 -13.76 -15.53 3.90
CA LYS A 76 -13.75 -15.51 2.43
C LYS A 76 -12.46 -16.10 1.86
N ASP A 77 -12.54 -16.71 0.68
CA ASP A 77 -11.34 -17.19 -0.02
C ASP A 77 -10.41 -16.04 -0.38
N LYS A 78 -9.11 -16.34 -0.56
CA LYS A 78 -8.09 -15.32 -0.81
C LYS A 78 -8.38 -14.46 -2.05
N LYS A 79 -8.87 -15.07 -3.14
CA LYS A 79 -9.20 -14.37 -4.38
C LYS A 79 -10.39 -13.43 -4.19
N GLU A 80 -11.40 -13.89 -3.49
CA GLU A 80 -12.60 -13.10 -3.18
C GLU A 80 -12.25 -11.95 -2.23
N ALA A 81 -11.50 -12.22 -1.16
CA ALA A 81 -11.07 -11.20 -0.21
C ALA A 81 -10.22 -10.09 -0.86
N VAL A 82 -9.27 -10.45 -1.74
CA VAL A 82 -8.48 -9.47 -2.50
C VAL A 82 -9.36 -8.66 -3.44
N GLY A 83 -10.29 -9.29 -4.17
CA GLY A 83 -11.19 -8.61 -5.09
C GLY A 83 -12.08 -7.58 -4.39
N ILE A 84 -12.66 -7.93 -3.23
CA ILE A 84 -13.50 -7.02 -2.44
C ILE A 84 -12.66 -5.91 -1.81
N ALA A 85 -11.50 -6.24 -1.23
CA ALA A 85 -10.60 -5.25 -0.66
C ALA A 85 -10.15 -4.23 -1.72
N LEU A 86 -9.81 -4.69 -2.92
CA LEU A 86 -9.46 -3.83 -4.04
C LEU A 86 -10.64 -2.94 -4.43
N GLY A 87 -11.81 -3.53 -4.71
CA GLY A 87 -12.99 -2.77 -5.15
C GLY A 87 -13.45 -1.69 -4.18
N THR A 88 -13.34 -1.96 -2.88
CA THR A 88 -13.72 -0.98 -1.84
C THR A 88 -12.65 0.06 -1.56
N SER A 89 -11.36 -0.30 -1.70
CA SER A 89 -10.24 0.61 -1.39
C SER A 89 -9.89 1.53 -2.55
N VAL A 90 -10.05 1.09 -3.81
CA VAL A 90 -9.65 1.85 -5.01
C VAL A 90 -10.28 3.23 -5.04
N LYS A 91 -11.56 3.36 -4.72
CA LYS A 91 -12.25 4.67 -4.70
C LYS A 91 -11.57 5.64 -3.73
N SER A 92 -11.27 5.21 -2.51
CA SER A 92 -10.60 6.03 -1.50
C SER A 92 -9.17 6.37 -1.92
N ILE A 93 -8.44 5.40 -2.44
CA ILE A 93 -7.06 5.58 -2.90
C ILE A 93 -7.00 6.60 -4.04
N ILE A 94 -7.87 6.49 -5.05
CA ILE A 94 -7.94 7.43 -6.17
C ILE A 94 -8.28 8.83 -5.67
N THR A 95 -9.30 8.97 -4.81
CA THR A 95 -9.69 10.29 -4.29
C THR A 95 -8.56 10.96 -3.51
N SER A 96 -7.86 10.21 -2.64
CA SER A 96 -6.74 10.73 -1.86
C SER A 96 -5.54 11.09 -2.76
N ALA A 97 -5.21 10.22 -3.72
CA ALA A 97 -4.09 10.46 -4.64
C ALA A 97 -4.35 11.66 -5.54
N LEU A 98 -5.57 11.82 -6.08
CA LEU A 98 -5.95 12.98 -6.88
C LEU A 98 -5.98 14.25 -6.05
N GLY A 99 -6.44 14.21 -4.80
CA GLY A 99 -6.40 15.34 -3.88
C GLY A 99 -4.96 15.80 -3.61
N PHE A 100 -4.06 14.87 -3.32
CA PHE A 100 -2.64 15.16 -3.12
C PHE A 100 -1.98 15.68 -4.42
N PHE A 101 -2.28 15.07 -5.56
CA PHE A 101 -1.83 15.52 -6.87
C PHE A 101 -2.28 16.95 -7.16
N ALA A 102 -3.56 17.26 -6.99
CA ALA A 102 -4.11 18.59 -7.24
C ALA A 102 -3.47 19.64 -6.33
N ALA A 103 -3.27 19.33 -5.04
CA ALA A 103 -2.62 20.24 -4.10
C ALA A 103 -1.16 20.51 -4.49
N THR A 104 -0.40 19.48 -4.83
CA THR A 104 1.02 19.63 -5.21
C THR A 104 1.20 20.34 -6.55
N VAL A 105 0.36 20.04 -7.56
CA VAL A 105 0.36 20.76 -8.84
C VAL A 105 -0.05 22.22 -8.63
N GLY A 106 -1.07 22.47 -7.80
CA GLY A 106 -1.48 23.84 -7.47
C GLY A 106 -0.33 24.66 -6.92
N VAL A 107 0.43 24.15 -5.95
CA VAL A 107 1.63 24.81 -5.41
C VAL A 107 2.72 24.93 -6.47
N ALA A 108 2.94 23.91 -7.30
CA ALA A 108 3.96 23.95 -8.35
C ALA A 108 3.74 25.06 -9.37
N VAL A 109 2.47 25.30 -9.74
CA VAL A 109 2.09 26.32 -10.73
C VAL A 109 2.11 27.72 -10.13
N TYR A 110 1.72 27.85 -8.85
CA TYR A 110 1.60 29.16 -8.21
C TYR A 110 2.89 29.66 -7.57
N SER A 111 3.90 28.80 -7.40
CA SER A 111 5.17 29.17 -6.76
C SER A 111 6.13 29.81 -7.74
N ASP A 112 6.57 31.02 -7.42
CA ASP A 112 7.63 31.76 -8.15
C ASP A 112 9.04 31.19 -7.85
N ILE A 113 9.17 30.31 -6.85
CA ILE A 113 10.45 29.71 -6.47
C ILE A 113 10.66 28.41 -7.25
N GLY A 114 11.56 28.42 -8.22
CA GLY A 114 11.81 27.29 -9.13
C GLY A 114 12.12 25.96 -8.42
N MET A 115 12.80 25.99 -7.26
CA MET A 115 13.08 24.80 -6.47
C MET A 115 11.78 24.18 -5.89
N ILE A 116 10.87 25.00 -5.36
CA ILE A 116 9.60 24.53 -4.80
C ILE A 116 8.71 23.99 -5.90
N SER A 117 8.62 24.69 -7.03
CA SER A 117 7.84 24.25 -8.19
C SER A 117 8.32 22.89 -8.69
N SER A 118 9.63 22.70 -8.85
CA SER A 118 10.22 21.42 -9.29
C SER A 118 9.95 20.30 -8.29
N LEU A 119 10.11 20.54 -6.99
CA LEU A 119 9.79 19.57 -5.95
C LEU A 119 8.32 19.15 -5.96
N CYS A 120 7.41 20.11 -6.02
CA CYS A 120 5.97 19.84 -6.03
C CYS A 120 5.53 19.09 -7.30
N MET A 121 6.12 19.37 -8.45
CA MET A 121 5.85 18.63 -9.68
C MET A 121 6.33 17.16 -9.58
N LEU A 122 7.49 16.93 -8.97
CA LEU A 122 8.01 15.58 -8.73
C LEU A 122 7.16 14.82 -7.71
N LEU A 123 6.65 15.48 -6.66
CA LEU A 123 5.71 14.89 -5.70
C LEU A 123 4.37 14.55 -6.35
N ALA A 124 3.84 15.42 -7.20
CA ALA A 124 2.61 15.20 -7.95
C ALA A 124 2.72 13.93 -8.82
N ARG A 125 3.81 13.81 -9.58
CA ARG A 125 4.09 12.61 -10.37
C ARG A 125 4.25 11.38 -9.48
N GLY A 126 4.98 11.50 -8.38
CA GLY A 126 5.17 10.44 -7.40
C GLY A 126 3.86 9.91 -6.82
N ALA A 127 2.88 10.77 -6.56
CA ALA A 127 1.56 10.39 -6.06
C ALA A 127 0.81 9.49 -7.06
N LEU A 128 0.84 9.84 -8.34
CA LEU A 128 0.20 9.02 -9.38
C LEU A 128 0.89 7.67 -9.56
N ILE A 129 2.23 7.65 -9.56
CA ILE A 129 3.01 6.41 -9.65
C ILE A 129 2.71 5.50 -8.45
N SER A 130 2.72 6.06 -7.24
CA SER A 130 2.42 5.31 -6.01
C SER A 130 1.02 4.73 -6.04
N MET A 131 0.03 5.50 -6.51
CA MET A 131 -1.35 5.04 -6.66
C MET A 131 -1.42 3.81 -7.56
N VAL A 132 -0.81 3.88 -8.75
CA VAL A 132 -0.80 2.77 -9.72
C VAL A 132 -0.07 1.55 -9.16
N VAL A 133 1.10 1.74 -8.55
CA VAL A 133 1.89 0.65 -7.96
C VAL A 133 1.12 -0.03 -6.82
N VAL A 134 0.49 0.72 -5.92
CA VAL A 134 -0.29 0.13 -4.82
C VAL A 134 -1.49 -0.67 -5.36
N ILE A 135 -2.24 -0.12 -6.32
CA ILE A 135 -3.43 -0.80 -6.87
C ILE A 135 -3.05 -2.07 -7.64
N THR A 136 -1.88 -2.14 -8.28
CA THR A 136 -1.47 -3.28 -9.12
C THR A 136 -0.59 -4.29 -8.38
N VAL A 137 0.44 -3.82 -7.68
CA VAL A 137 1.45 -4.68 -7.06
C VAL A 137 0.95 -5.25 -5.72
N LEU A 138 0.27 -4.45 -4.91
CA LEU A 138 -0.14 -4.89 -3.57
C LEU A 138 -1.12 -6.08 -3.59
N PRO A 139 -2.15 -6.12 -4.45
CA PRO A 139 -3.01 -7.30 -4.57
C PRO A 139 -2.26 -8.55 -5.02
N SER A 140 -1.30 -8.40 -5.94
CA SER A 140 -0.45 -9.50 -6.41
C SER A 140 0.41 -10.05 -5.28
N MET A 141 0.98 -9.17 -4.45
CA MET A 141 1.75 -9.55 -3.26
C MET A 141 0.89 -10.29 -2.23
N PHE A 142 -0.34 -9.85 -1.99
CA PHE A 142 -1.26 -10.57 -1.09
C PHE A 142 -1.57 -11.98 -1.60
N MET A 143 -1.74 -12.17 -2.91
CA MET A 143 -1.97 -13.50 -3.47
C MET A 143 -0.75 -14.42 -3.36
N LEU A 144 0.46 -13.89 -3.51
CA LEU A 144 1.71 -14.66 -3.40
C LEU A 144 2.03 -15.02 -1.94
N PHE A 145 1.91 -14.05 -1.04
CA PHE A 145 2.34 -14.19 0.35
C PHE A 145 1.20 -14.54 1.33
N ASP A 146 -0.04 -14.79 0.85
CA ASP A 146 -1.19 -15.14 1.70
C ASP A 146 -0.88 -16.25 2.72
N LYS A 147 -0.25 -17.35 2.29
CA LYS A 147 0.12 -18.46 3.18
C LYS A 147 1.09 -18.04 4.29
N ILE A 148 2.03 -17.16 3.99
CA ILE A 148 3.04 -16.67 4.94
C ILE A 148 2.38 -15.65 5.87
N ILE A 149 1.58 -14.75 5.31
CA ILE A 149 0.83 -13.73 6.05
C ILE A 149 -0.11 -14.37 7.07
N CYS A 150 -0.92 -15.33 6.64
CA CYS A 150 -1.86 -16.04 7.52
C CYS A 150 -1.15 -16.85 8.62
N LYS A 151 0.05 -17.39 8.35
CA LYS A 151 0.82 -18.18 9.31
C LYS A 151 1.58 -17.31 10.33
N THR A 152 2.06 -16.14 9.90
CA THR A 152 2.94 -15.27 10.70
C THR A 152 2.15 -14.15 11.42
N SER A 153 0.93 -13.85 10.98
CA SER A 153 0.11 -12.77 11.53
C SER A 153 -0.85 -13.28 12.58
N ALA A 154 -0.67 -12.84 13.82
CA ALA A 154 -1.61 -13.12 14.91
C ALA A 154 -3.00 -12.46 14.72
N GLY A 155 -3.13 -11.54 13.77
CA GLY A 155 -4.38 -10.85 13.43
C GLY A 155 -5.27 -11.61 12.43
N PHE A 156 -4.79 -12.70 11.82
CA PHE A 156 -5.57 -13.53 10.89
C PHE A 156 -6.14 -14.76 11.60
N LYS A 157 -7.45 -14.79 11.84
CA LYS A 157 -8.16 -15.90 12.51
C LYS A 157 -8.62 -17.01 11.56
N VAL A 158 -8.11 -17.08 10.35
CA VAL A 158 -8.56 -17.97 9.27
C VAL A 158 -8.42 -19.47 9.59
N GLY A 159 -7.58 -19.84 10.55
CA GLY A 159 -7.29 -21.26 10.85
C GLY A 159 -8.22 -21.95 11.84
N LYS A 160 -9.05 -21.22 12.59
CA LYS A 160 -9.81 -21.82 13.70
C LYS A 160 -11.23 -22.30 13.34
N ASN A 161 -11.82 -21.73 12.28
CA ASN A 161 -13.21 -22.08 11.91
C ASN A 161 -13.33 -23.23 10.92
N GLN A 162 -12.30 -23.55 10.14
CA GLN A 162 -12.37 -24.67 9.20
C GLN A 162 -12.19 -26.05 9.87
N THR A 163 -11.50 -26.09 11.01
CA THR A 163 -11.35 -27.35 11.77
C THR A 163 -12.62 -27.69 12.55
N GLY A 164 -13.35 -26.70 13.04
CA GLY A 164 -14.62 -26.90 13.75
C GLY A 164 -15.73 -27.44 12.83
N HIS A 165 -15.86 -26.88 11.64
CA HIS A 165 -16.93 -27.27 10.70
C HIS A 165 -16.69 -28.66 10.08
N LYS A 166 -15.41 -29.09 9.90
CA LYS A 166 -15.10 -30.46 9.50
C LYS A 166 -15.33 -31.50 10.59
N GLN A 167 -15.19 -31.12 11.86
CA GLN A 167 -15.50 -32.01 12.98
C GLN A 167 -17.01 -32.17 13.20
N GLU A 168 -17.80 -31.12 13.03
CA GLU A 168 -19.27 -31.21 13.11
C GLU A 168 -19.85 -32.04 11.95
N LEU A 169 -19.33 -31.89 10.71
CA LEU A 169 -19.80 -32.68 9.57
C LEU A 169 -19.49 -34.18 9.74
N ASN A 170 -18.36 -34.52 10.35
CA ASN A 170 -18.00 -35.92 10.60
C ASN A 170 -18.78 -36.56 11.78
N MET A 171 -19.33 -35.75 12.69
CA MET A 171 -20.17 -36.26 13.81
C MET A 171 -21.64 -36.44 13.41
N THR A 172 -22.10 -35.80 12.35
CA THR A 172 -23.49 -35.95 11.84
C THR A 172 -23.64 -37.04 10.78
N THR A 173 -22.54 -37.69 10.38
CA THR A 173 -22.54 -38.80 9.38
C THR A 173 -22.20 -40.17 9.97
N THR A 174 -22.10 -40.30 11.30
CA THR A 174 -22.05 -41.58 12.06
C THR A 174 -23.32 -41.77 12.87
#